data_22d2b3e8bd4ba7d0012eb53f7b0d61ee
#
_entry.id   22d2b3e8bd4ba7d0012eb53f7b0d61ee
#
_cell.length_a   1.000
_cell.length_b   1.000
_cell.length_c   1.000
_cell.angle_alpha   90.00
_cell.angle_beta   90.00
_cell.angle_gamma   90.00
#
_symmetry.space_group_name_H-M   'P 1'
#
loop_
_entity.id
_entity.type
_entity.pdbx_description
1 polymer ?
#
loop_
_entity_poly.entity_id
_entity_poly.type
_entity_poly.pdbx_seq_one_letter_code
_entity_poly.pdbx_strand_id
1 'polypeptide(L)'
;MPVLNIAILGSQELCRSIGKHTDSRDVESYVFKEGAGPDRRILSLIRPLNFPERIRPLLSTLNVADYGIIEVNSIDAALGESMVAFSSSGIEHGDLIINPKDGAWIDPDKVNLVKDQAGLSSWNVHHQMPDLNEYRTALLGQVKRQNSVGELLVSIDQHFVVKGIGLVGIGYV
;
A
#
# COMPACT_ATOMS: atom_id res chain seq x y z
N MET A 1 -1.06 18.08 6.13
CA MET A 1 -0.98 17.74 4.69
C MET A 1 -1.48 16.31 4.55
N PRO A 2 -2.59 16.07 3.86
CA PRO A 2 -3.21 14.75 3.83
C PRO A 2 -2.38 13.76 2.99
N VAL A 3 -2.12 12.59 3.55
CA VAL A 3 -1.36 11.49 2.93
C VAL A 3 -2.22 10.24 2.97
N LEU A 4 -2.19 9.43 1.92
CA LEU A 4 -2.67 8.06 1.91
C LEU A 4 -1.46 7.13 1.86
N ASN A 5 -1.25 6.36 2.91
CA ASN A 5 -0.23 5.32 2.94
C ASN A 5 -0.79 4.04 2.35
N ILE A 6 -0.15 3.52 1.32
CA ILE A 6 -0.61 2.38 0.54
C ILE A 6 0.40 1.24 0.67
N ALA A 7 -0.01 0.13 1.29
CA ALA A 7 0.75 -1.11 1.21
C ALA A 7 0.52 -1.74 -0.17
N ILE A 8 1.58 -2.02 -0.92
CA ILE A 8 1.46 -2.59 -2.25
C ILE A 8 2.30 -3.86 -2.40
N LEU A 9 1.64 -4.98 -2.66
CA LEU A 9 2.26 -6.22 -3.11
C LEU A 9 2.09 -6.32 -4.63
N GLY A 10 3.14 -5.99 -5.36
CA GLY A 10 3.10 -5.95 -6.81
C GLY A 10 4.47 -5.77 -7.43
N SER A 11 4.49 -5.70 -8.74
CA SER A 11 5.69 -5.44 -9.53
C SER A 11 6.24 -4.04 -9.30
N GLN A 12 7.54 -3.88 -9.52
CA GLN A 12 8.17 -2.57 -9.48
C GLN A 12 7.62 -1.66 -10.59
N GLU A 13 7.20 -2.26 -11.70
CA GLU A 13 6.59 -1.56 -12.82
C GLU A 13 5.25 -0.92 -12.42
N LEU A 14 4.37 -1.67 -11.75
CA LEU A 14 3.12 -1.13 -11.21
C LEU A 14 3.38 0.02 -10.24
N CYS A 15 4.33 -0.13 -9.32
CA CYS A 15 4.67 0.93 -8.37
C CYS A 15 5.17 2.20 -9.06
N ARG A 16 6.05 2.07 -10.05
CA ARG A 16 6.59 3.19 -10.84
C ARG A 16 5.54 3.86 -11.72
N SER A 17 4.56 3.11 -12.18
CA SER A 17 3.45 3.67 -12.96
C SER A 17 2.56 4.58 -12.11
N ILE A 18 2.41 4.30 -10.80
CA ILE A 18 1.59 5.12 -9.89
C ILE A 18 2.41 6.27 -9.31
N GLY A 19 3.64 6.02 -8.85
CA GLY A 19 4.44 7.01 -8.14
C GLY A 19 5.93 7.00 -8.51
N LYS A 20 6.64 8.07 -8.16
CA LYS A 20 8.08 8.17 -8.35
C LYS A 20 8.82 7.47 -7.21
N HIS A 21 9.78 6.60 -7.54
CA HIS A 21 10.65 5.94 -6.57
C HIS A 21 11.44 6.96 -5.74
N THR A 22 11.54 6.73 -4.44
CA THR A 22 12.21 7.64 -3.50
C THR A 22 13.29 6.98 -2.66
N ASP A 23 13.05 5.78 -2.12
CA ASP A 23 13.99 5.06 -1.25
C ASP A 23 13.84 3.55 -1.41
N SER A 24 14.92 2.82 -1.10
CA SER A 24 14.95 1.35 -1.13
C SER A 24 15.85 0.84 0.00
N ARG A 25 15.24 0.10 0.93
CA ARG A 25 15.90 -0.62 2.03
C ARG A 25 15.27 -2.00 2.18
N ASP A 26 14.62 -2.28 3.31
CA ASP A 26 13.77 -3.47 3.49
C ASP A 26 12.42 -3.31 2.77
N VAL A 27 12.05 -2.06 2.46
CA VAL A 27 10.91 -1.68 1.64
C VAL A 27 11.34 -0.72 0.54
N GLU A 28 10.63 -0.69 -0.57
CA GLU A 28 10.74 0.36 -1.57
C GLU A 28 9.60 1.36 -1.37
N SER A 29 9.95 2.64 -1.45
CA SER A 29 8.99 3.73 -1.31
C SER A 29 8.81 4.47 -2.62
N TYR A 30 7.55 4.77 -2.95
CA TYR A 30 7.18 5.55 -4.12
C TYR A 30 6.20 6.64 -3.72
N VAL A 31 6.31 7.82 -4.31
CA VAL A 31 5.49 8.97 -3.95
C VAL A 31 4.88 9.61 -5.20
N PHE A 32 3.57 9.86 -5.12
CA PHE A 32 2.87 10.71 -6.06
C PHE A 32 2.29 11.91 -5.32
N LYS A 33 2.43 13.11 -5.89
CA LYS A 33 1.98 14.37 -5.28
C LYS A 33 1.12 15.12 -6.28
N GLU A 34 -0.04 15.57 -5.81
CA GLU A 34 -0.94 16.43 -6.58
C GLU A 34 -1.32 17.68 -5.78
N GLY A 35 -1.50 18.78 -6.47
CA GLY A 35 -1.85 20.06 -5.86
C GLY A 35 -0.65 20.81 -5.28
N ALA A 36 -0.92 21.96 -4.66
CA ALA A 36 0.08 22.86 -4.07
C ALA A 36 -0.37 23.37 -2.70
N GLY A 37 0.59 23.78 -1.88
CA GLY A 37 0.33 24.38 -0.56
C GLY A 37 -0.47 23.45 0.36
N PRO A 38 -1.48 23.98 1.08
CA PRO A 38 -2.28 23.22 2.04
C PRO A 38 -3.21 22.19 1.39
N ASP A 39 -3.53 22.35 0.11
CA ASP A 39 -4.39 21.42 -0.63
C ASP A 39 -3.64 20.28 -1.32
N ARG A 40 -2.31 20.21 -1.11
CA ARG A 40 -1.50 19.11 -1.63
C ARG A 40 -1.93 17.79 -1.04
N ARG A 41 -2.23 16.82 -1.91
CA ARG A 41 -2.51 15.43 -1.56
C ARG A 41 -1.33 14.56 -1.96
N ILE A 42 -1.05 13.54 -1.16
CA ILE A 42 0.09 12.65 -1.36
C ILE A 42 -0.39 11.21 -1.32
N LEU A 43 0.04 10.42 -2.30
CA LEU A 43 0.04 8.96 -2.24
C LEU A 43 1.45 8.51 -1.87
N SER A 44 1.57 7.75 -0.79
CA SER A 44 2.80 7.13 -0.32
C SER A 44 2.66 5.62 -0.48
N LEU A 45 3.28 5.04 -1.50
CA LEU A 45 3.25 3.61 -1.73
C LEU A 45 4.46 2.97 -1.08
N ILE A 46 4.24 1.90 -0.34
CA ILE A 46 5.26 1.15 0.38
C ILE A 46 5.19 -0.30 -0.09
N ARG A 47 6.24 -0.73 -0.78
CA ARG A 47 6.38 -2.08 -1.32
C ARG A 47 7.37 -2.88 -0.47
N PRO A 48 6.94 -3.91 0.26
CA PRO A 48 7.85 -4.78 1.00
C PRO A 48 8.71 -5.59 0.03
N LEU A 49 9.99 -5.73 0.36
CA LEU A 49 10.92 -6.54 -0.41
C LEU A 49 11.00 -7.97 0.14
N ASN A 50 11.30 -8.90 -0.76
CA ASN A 50 11.55 -10.30 -0.45
C ASN A 50 10.38 -11.03 0.25
N PHE A 51 9.13 -10.61 0.01
CA PHE A 51 7.96 -11.40 0.36
C PHE A 51 7.70 -12.44 -0.75
N PRO A 52 7.39 -13.71 -0.43
CA PRO A 52 7.04 -14.25 0.90
C PRO A 52 8.23 -14.71 1.77
N GLU A 53 9.49 -14.73 1.30
CA GLU A 53 10.64 -15.23 2.05
C GLU A 53 10.91 -14.46 3.34
N ARG A 54 10.57 -13.15 3.34
CA ARG A 54 10.68 -12.26 4.49
C ARG A 54 9.35 -11.60 4.82
N ILE A 55 8.73 -12.02 5.90
CA ILE A 55 7.43 -11.46 6.33
C ILE A 55 7.57 -10.12 7.06
N ARG A 56 8.68 -9.86 7.74
CA ARG A 56 8.85 -8.66 8.57
C ARG A 56 8.65 -7.34 7.80
N PRO A 57 9.20 -7.14 6.58
CA PRO A 57 8.94 -5.94 5.79
C PRO A 57 7.45 -5.75 5.47
N LEU A 58 6.73 -6.85 5.18
CA LEU A 58 5.29 -6.80 4.95
C LEU A 58 4.55 -6.33 6.20
N LEU A 59 4.82 -6.93 7.36
CA LEU A 59 4.16 -6.52 8.61
C LEU A 59 4.42 -5.06 8.97
N SER A 60 5.65 -4.58 8.78
CA SER A 60 5.99 -3.17 8.99
C SER A 60 5.23 -2.25 8.04
N THR A 61 5.06 -2.65 6.80
CA THR A 61 4.28 -1.91 5.79
C THR A 61 2.80 -1.87 6.16
N LEU A 62 2.22 -3.00 6.55
CA LEU A 62 0.81 -3.11 6.93
C LEU A 62 0.46 -2.26 8.15
N ASN A 63 1.38 -2.13 9.12
CA ASN A 63 1.17 -1.33 10.33
C ASN A 63 0.99 0.17 10.08
N VAL A 64 1.42 0.68 8.93
CA VAL A 64 1.36 2.12 8.60
C VAL A 64 0.44 2.41 7.42
N ALA A 65 -0.15 1.38 6.82
CA ALA A 65 -0.95 1.54 5.62
C ALA A 65 -2.42 1.80 5.95
N ASP A 66 -3.01 2.73 5.20
CA ASP A 66 -4.45 3.06 5.22
C ASP A 66 -5.21 2.33 4.11
N TYR A 67 -4.49 1.85 3.09
CA TYR A 67 -5.04 1.25 1.88
C TYR A 67 -4.14 0.12 1.38
N GLY A 68 -4.73 -0.87 0.73
CA GLY A 68 -3.99 -2.01 0.20
C GLY A 68 -4.09 -2.14 -1.32
N ILE A 69 -3.01 -2.57 -1.97
CA ILE A 69 -3.02 -2.97 -3.39
C ILE A 69 -2.30 -4.31 -3.51
N ILE A 70 -2.95 -5.29 -4.15
CA ILE A 70 -2.34 -6.57 -4.49
C ILE A 70 -2.43 -6.78 -6.01
N GLU A 71 -1.29 -6.94 -6.66
CA GLU A 71 -1.20 -7.34 -8.06
C GLU A 71 -1.30 -8.86 -8.16
N VAL A 72 -2.36 -9.34 -8.80
CA VAL A 72 -2.66 -10.77 -8.94
C VAL A 72 -2.03 -11.28 -10.24
N ASN A 73 -0.90 -11.98 -10.12
CA ASN A 73 -0.21 -12.59 -11.25
C ASN A 73 -0.59 -14.08 -11.45
N SER A 74 -1.04 -14.74 -10.37
CA SER A 74 -1.48 -16.14 -10.33
C SER A 74 -2.38 -16.35 -9.11
N ILE A 75 -3.16 -17.42 -9.12
CA ILE A 75 -3.92 -17.85 -7.94
C ILE A 75 -3.13 -19.00 -7.30
N ASP A 76 -2.34 -18.67 -6.29
CA ASP A 76 -1.46 -19.60 -5.58
C ASP A 76 -1.48 -19.35 -4.06
N ALA A 77 -0.68 -20.12 -3.33
CA ALA A 77 -0.59 -20.00 -1.87
C ALA A 77 -0.10 -18.62 -1.43
N ALA A 78 0.85 -18.02 -2.16
CA ALA A 78 1.40 -16.70 -1.83
C ALA A 78 0.35 -15.59 -1.94
N LEU A 79 -0.56 -15.68 -2.93
CA LEU A 79 -1.72 -14.78 -3.03
C LEU A 79 -2.63 -14.93 -1.81
N GLY A 80 -2.95 -16.17 -1.42
CA GLY A 80 -3.78 -16.44 -0.24
C GLY A 80 -3.16 -15.90 1.05
N GLU A 81 -1.87 -16.15 1.27
CA GLU A 81 -1.12 -15.62 2.41
C GLU A 81 -1.10 -14.09 2.44
N SER A 82 -0.92 -13.46 1.27
CA SER A 82 -0.99 -12.00 1.11
C SER A 82 -2.34 -11.46 1.55
N MET A 83 -3.43 -12.02 1.03
CA MET A 83 -4.80 -11.60 1.34
C MET A 83 -5.11 -11.75 2.84
N VAL A 84 -4.71 -12.86 3.46
CA VAL A 84 -4.88 -13.08 4.91
C VAL A 84 -4.07 -12.06 5.72
N ALA A 85 -2.85 -11.74 5.31
CA ALA A 85 -2.03 -10.74 5.99
C ALA A 85 -2.68 -9.35 5.95
N PHE A 86 -3.19 -8.92 4.80
CA PHE A 86 -3.93 -7.66 4.68
C PHE A 86 -5.22 -7.64 5.50
N SER A 87 -6.01 -8.70 5.44
CA SER A 87 -7.24 -8.82 6.22
C SER A 87 -6.96 -8.75 7.73
N SER A 88 -5.91 -9.44 8.18
CA SER A 88 -5.52 -9.46 9.60
C SER A 88 -4.95 -8.14 10.10
N SER A 89 -4.50 -7.26 9.21
CA SER A 89 -3.97 -5.93 9.58
C SER A 89 -5.05 -4.88 9.82
N GLY A 90 -6.32 -5.18 9.50
CA GLY A 90 -7.44 -4.24 9.64
C GLY A 90 -7.54 -3.19 8.54
N ILE A 91 -6.83 -3.36 7.40
CA ILE A 91 -6.96 -2.49 6.24
C ILE A 91 -8.31 -2.79 5.56
N GLU A 92 -9.27 -1.88 5.74
CA GLU A 92 -10.65 -2.04 5.30
C GLU A 92 -10.83 -1.91 3.78
N HIS A 93 -9.99 -1.12 3.12
CA HIS A 93 -10.14 -0.78 1.70
C HIS A 93 -8.89 -1.09 0.90
N GLY A 94 -9.11 -1.57 -0.31
CA GLY A 94 -8.01 -1.89 -1.21
C GLY A 94 -8.48 -2.39 -2.57
N ASP A 95 -7.50 -2.68 -3.42
CA ASP A 95 -7.69 -3.15 -4.77
C ASP A 95 -6.87 -4.41 -5.06
N LEU A 96 -7.50 -5.37 -5.72
CA LEU A 96 -6.85 -6.47 -6.40
C LEU A 96 -6.79 -6.14 -7.88
N ILE A 97 -5.58 -6.13 -8.45
CA ILE A 97 -5.39 -5.82 -9.88
C ILE A 97 -4.93 -7.09 -10.59
N ILE A 98 -5.78 -7.67 -11.42
CA ILE A 98 -5.44 -8.86 -12.18
C ILE A 98 -4.49 -8.43 -13.32
N ASN A 99 -3.25 -8.91 -13.24
CA ASN A 99 -2.19 -8.61 -14.20
C ASN A 99 -1.33 -9.87 -14.42
N PRO A 100 -1.88 -10.90 -15.12
CA PRO A 100 -1.18 -12.15 -15.31
C PRO A 100 0.08 -11.95 -16.15
N LYS A 101 1.16 -12.63 -15.75
CA LYS A 101 2.39 -12.70 -16.55
C LYS A 101 2.18 -13.62 -17.74
N ASP A 102 2.92 -13.35 -18.83
CA ASP A 102 3.01 -14.21 -20.01
C ASP A 102 1.68 -14.49 -20.73
N GLY A 103 0.70 -13.58 -20.62
CA GLY A 103 -0.60 -13.71 -21.28
C GLY A 103 -1.46 -14.85 -20.71
N ALA A 104 -1.14 -15.38 -19.53
CA ALA A 104 -1.97 -16.34 -18.83
C ALA A 104 -3.35 -15.74 -18.52
N TRP A 105 -4.38 -16.56 -18.51
CA TRP A 105 -5.71 -16.12 -18.10
C TRP A 105 -5.95 -16.45 -16.63
N ILE A 106 -6.43 -15.47 -15.89
CA ILE A 106 -6.84 -15.62 -14.48
C ILE A 106 -8.35 -15.38 -14.41
N ASP A 107 -9.07 -16.35 -13.84
CA ASP A 107 -10.50 -16.28 -13.64
C ASP A 107 -10.85 -15.25 -12.56
N PRO A 108 -11.53 -14.13 -12.90
CA PRO A 108 -11.88 -13.10 -11.92
C PRO A 108 -12.84 -13.60 -10.84
N ASP A 109 -13.72 -14.56 -11.16
CA ASP A 109 -14.66 -15.12 -10.19
C ASP A 109 -13.94 -15.94 -9.12
N LYS A 110 -12.88 -16.65 -9.49
CA LYS A 110 -12.00 -17.32 -8.53
C LYS A 110 -11.24 -16.33 -7.65
N VAL A 111 -10.75 -15.23 -8.21
CA VAL A 111 -10.11 -14.17 -7.43
C VAL A 111 -11.09 -13.58 -6.42
N ASN A 112 -12.33 -13.28 -6.82
CA ASN A 112 -13.37 -12.80 -5.93
C ASN A 112 -13.67 -13.81 -4.81
N LEU A 113 -13.77 -15.08 -5.16
CA LEU A 113 -14.03 -16.14 -4.17
C LEU A 113 -12.92 -16.20 -3.10
N VAL A 114 -11.64 -16.23 -3.53
CA VAL A 114 -10.50 -16.26 -2.60
C VAL A 114 -10.43 -14.99 -1.76
N LYS A 115 -10.67 -13.83 -2.36
CA LYS A 115 -10.76 -12.54 -1.69
C LYS A 115 -11.79 -12.54 -0.57
N ASP A 116 -13.01 -13.02 -0.85
CA ASP A 116 -14.11 -13.08 0.13
C ASP A 116 -13.81 -14.08 1.25
N GLN A 117 -13.24 -15.23 0.92
CA GLN A 117 -12.79 -16.21 1.91
C GLN A 117 -11.67 -15.70 2.82
N ALA A 118 -10.81 -14.85 2.31
CA ALA A 118 -9.74 -14.20 3.07
C ALA A 118 -10.24 -13.04 3.96
N GLY A 119 -11.52 -12.63 3.85
CA GLY A 119 -12.09 -11.54 4.65
C GLY A 119 -11.90 -10.15 4.04
N LEU A 120 -11.61 -10.04 2.74
CA LEU A 120 -11.42 -8.80 2.00
C LEU A 120 -12.64 -8.43 1.13
N SER A 121 -13.86 -8.75 1.57
CA SER A 121 -15.08 -8.57 0.76
C SER A 121 -15.34 -7.12 0.33
N SER A 122 -14.83 -6.14 1.09
CA SER A 122 -14.93 -4.70 0.76
C SER A 122 -13.93 -4.22 -0.31
N TRP A 123 -12.96 -5.07 -0.68
CA TRP A 123 -11.95 -4.70 -1.66
C TRP A 123 -12.47 -4.85 -3.09
N ASN A 124 -12.04 -3.95 -3.98
CA ASN A 124 -12.37 -4.01 -5.40
C ASN A 124 -11.49 -5.02 -6.14
N VAL A 125 -12.01 -5.56 -7.24
CA VAL A 125 -11.25 -6.40 -8.17
C VAL A 125 -11.25 -5.73 -9.56
N HIS A 126 -10.08 -5.34 -10.02
CA HIS A 126 -9.86 -4.85 -11.37
C HIS A 126 -9.47 -6.02 -12.26
N HIS A 127 -10.28 -6.30 -13.28
CA HIS A 127 -10.08 -7.44 -14.19
C HIS A 127 -8.89 -7.24 -15.16
N GLN A 128 -8.36 -6.03 -15.20
CA GLN A 128 -7.18 -5.64 -15.97
C GLN A 128 -6.56 -4.39 -15.32
N MET A 129 -5.37 -4.02 -15.78
CA MET A 129 -4.74 -2.78 -15.34
C MET A 129 -5.67 -1.58 -15.64
N PRO A 130 -6.06 -0.79 -14.64
CA PRO A 130 -6.88 0.39 -14.85
C PRO A 130 -6.10 1.50 -15.58
N ASP A 131 -6.82 2.46 -16.18
CA ASP A 131 -6.17 3.69 -16.63
C ASP A 131 -5.47 4.39 -15.44
N LEU A 132 -4.20 4.68 -15.61
CA LEU A 132 -3.37 5.14 -14.51
C LEU A 132 -3.73 6.54 -13.99
N ASN A 133 -4.26 7.41 -14.85
CA ASN A 133 -4.65 8.76 -14.43
C ASN A 133 -5.96 8.70 -13.65
N GLU A 134 -6.92 7.92 -14.14
CA GLU A 134 -8.19 7.68 -13.45
C GLU A 134 -7.92 6.97 -12.11
N TYR A 135 -7.05 5.98 -12.09
CA TYR A 135 -6.70 5.23 -10.89
C TYR A 135 -6.03 6.10 -9.82
N ARG A 136 -5.04 6.94 -10.21
CA ARG A 136 -4.44 7.91 -9.28
C ARG A 136 -5.47 8.88 -8.73
N THR A 137 -6.40 9.35 -9.56
CA THR A 137 -7.48 10.26 -9.14
C THR A 137 -8.40 9.57 -8.13
N ALA A 138 -8.76 8.30 -8.36
CA ALA A 138 -9.55 7.50 -7.43
C ALA A 138 -8.83 7.31 -6.08
N LEU A 139 -7.52 6.95 -6.10
CA LEU A 139 -6.70 6.83 -4.88
C LEU A 139 -6.59 8.17 -4.13
N LEU A 140 -6.41 9.28 -4.84
CA LEU A 140 -6.39 10.61 -4.22
C LEU A 140 -7.74 10.98 -3.60
N GLY A 141 -8.84 10.43 -4.10
CA GLY A 141 -10.17 10.55 -3.50
C GLY A 141 -10.29 9.84 -2.15
N GLN A 142 -9.47 8.81 -1.89
CA GLN A 142 -9.42 8.11 -0.60
C GLN A 142 -8.60 8.86 0.46
N VAL A 143 -7.81 9.86 0.07
CA VAL A 143 -7.01 10.67 1.00
C VAL A 143 -7.94 11.42 1.95
N LYS A 144 -8.08 10.92 3.18
CA LYS A 144 -8.89 11.58 4.21
C LYS A 144 -8.07 12.71 4.86
N ARG A 145 -8.70 13.86 5.13
CA ARG A 145 -8.13 14.82 6.08
C ARG A 145 -8.23 14.15 7.45
N GLN A 146 -7.09 13.80 8.04
CA GLN A 146 -7.06 13.33 9.42
C GLN A 146 -7.52 14.47 10.33
N ASN A 147 -8.79 14.46 10.70
CA ASN A 147 -9.26 15.18 11.88
C ASN A 147 -8.99 14.24 13.06
N SER A 148 -7.74 14.18 13.51
CA SER A 148 -7.39 13.38 14.68
C SER A 148 -7.95 14.05 15.92
N VAL A 149 -9.14 13.63 16.33
CA VAL A 149 -9.61 13.79 17.70
C VAL A 149 -9.14 12.54 18.45
N GLY A 150 -7.93 12.58 18.99
CA GLY A 150 -7.36 11.43 19.69
C GLY A 150 -5.95 11.72 20.22
N GLU A 151 -5.41 10.81 21.01
CA GLU A 151 -4.02 10.88 21.44
C GLU A 151 -3.07 10.73 20.24
N LEU A 152 -2.05 11.58 20.16
CA LEU A 152 -1.02 11.49 19.13
C LEU A 152 -0.17 10.23 19.36
N LEU A 153 -0.28 9.26 18.47
CA LEU A 153 0.57 8.07 18.47
C LEU A 153 1.60 8.21 17.35
N VAL A 154 2.88 8.14 17.69
CA VAL A 154 3.98 8.16 16.73
C VAL A 154 4.71 6.82 16.78
N SER A 155 4.69 6.07 15.69
CA SER A 155 5.50 4.87 15.53
C SER A 155 6.92 5.29 15.14
N ILE A 156 7.88 5.20 16.06
CA ILE A 156 9.26 5.64 15.83
C ILE A 156 10.04 4.53 15.14
N ASP A 157 10.51 4.81 13.93
CA ASP A 157 11.41 3.93 13.16
C ASP A 157 12.87 4.10 13.57
N GLN A 158 13.33 5.34 13.71
CA GLN A 158 14.71 5.68 14.07
C GLN A 158 14.77 6.83 15.06
N HIS A 159 15.81 6.84 15.87
CA HIS A 159 16.12 7.97 16.74
C HIS A 159 17.61 8.30 16.69
N PHE A 160 17.94 9.57 16.83
CA PHE A 160 19.32 10.05 16.90
C PHE A 160 19.39 11.35 17.70
N VAL A 161 20.59 11.67 18.17
CA VAL A 161 20.83 12.89 18.93
C VAL A 161 21.42 13.96 18.01
N VAL A 162 20.78 15.13 18.00
CA VAL A 162 21.28 16.32 17.28
C VAL A 162 21.80 17.31 18.30
N LYS A 163 23.06 17.72 18.12
CA LYS A 163 23.69 18.70 19.04
C LYS A 163 22.92 20.02 19.03
N GLY A 164 22.48 20.46 20.19
CA GLY A 164 21.71 21.69 20.37
C GLY A 164 20.19 21.55 20.21
N ILE A 165 19.70 20.39 19.73
CA ILE A 165 18.26 20.11 19.58
C ILE A 165 17.82 19.04 20.56
N GLY A 166 18.67 18.03 20.84
CA GLY A 166 18.36 16.89 21.69
C GLY A 166 18.03 15.64 20.91
N LEU A 167 17.17 14.79 21.46
CA LEU A 167 16.73 13.54 20.84
C LEU A 167 15.69 13.84 19.74
N VAL A 168 15.95 13.35 18.54
CA VAL A 168 15.05 13.45 17.38
C VAL A 168 14.58 12.05 17.02
N GLY A 169 13.28 11.86 16.87
CA GLY A 169 12.67 10.65 16.35
C GLY A 169 12.18 10.87 14.92
N ILE A 170 12.38 9.87 14.07
CA ILE A 170 11.76 9.76 12.74
C ILE A 170 10.79 8.59 12.79
N GLY A 171 9.56 8.82 12.35
CA GLY A 171 8.52 7.79 12.38
C GLY A 171 7.27 8.23 11.64
N TYR A 172 6.21 7.45 11.83
CA TYR A 172 4.89 7.68 11.23
C TYR A 172 3.90 8.18 12.30
N VAL A 173 3.01 9.09 11.89
CA VAL A 173 1.96 9.67 12.74
C VAL A 173 0.61 9.29 12.18
#